data_1017fd03751760d616a075d1876fca87
#
_entry.id   1017fd03751760d616a075d1876fca87
#
_cell.length_a   1.000
_cell.length_b   1.000
_cell.length_c   1.000
_cell.angle_alpha   90.00
_cell.angle_beta   90.00
_cell.angle_gamma   90.00
#
_symmetry.space_group_name_H-M   'P 1'
#
loop_
_entity.id
_entity.type
_entity.pdbx_description
1 polymer ?
#
loop_
_entity_poly.entity_id
_entity_poly.type
_entity_poly.pdbx_seq_one_letter_code
_entity_poly.pdbx_strand_id
1 'polypeptide(L)'
;MTPRSWEHWVPYYEAKGYRVLTPAYPGFDIEVEALRQNPGIIANLTVPETVDHLAGVIEALDSPPIIVGHSFGGIMTQLLLARGLGCAGVVIDSAPTEGVRVTPLSQVRSLFPALKNPANIHQAVAFTAEEFHYAFANTLSAEDSSAAWQRYAIAAPGNWVWVYGLIANFKPGHQETWVDYDQDRAPLLFIGGEKDHIMPPSVNKSNARHYKNSPALTEYFEFEGRDHWTCAAPGWEAVADHALEWAAKHARTTART
;
A
#
# COMPACT_ATOMS: atom_id res chain seq x y z
N MET A 1 -0.10 -8.02 -3.56
CA MET A 1 0.09 -9.31 -2.85
C MET A 1 -1.24 -9.76 -2.27
N THR A 2 -1.40 -11.06 -1.94
CA THR A 2 -2.59 -11.58 -1.25
C THR A 2 -2.53 -11.25 0.26
N PRO A 3 -3.59 -11.52 1.04
CA PRO A 3 -3.56 -11.39 2.50
C PRO A 3 -2.42 -12.14 3.19
N ARG A 4 -1.83 -13.16 2.54
CA ARG A 4 -0.64 -13.87 3.02
C ARG A 4 0.54 -12.94 3.36
N SER A 5 0.65 -11.78 2.72
CA SER A 5 1.71 -10.81 3.03
C SER A 5 1.65 -10.25 4.47
N TRP A 6 0.52 -10.41 5.14
CA TRP A 6 0.31 -9.99 6.52
C TRP A 6 0.35 -11.13 7.54
N GLU A 7 0.76 -12.35 7.11
CA GLU A 7 0.70 -13.56 7.96
C GLU A 7 1.49 -13.45 9.27
N HIS A 8 2.53 -12.60 9.32
CA HIS A 8 3.30 -12.34 10.53
C HIS A 8 2.64 -11.28 11.42
N TRP A 9 1.99 -10.28 10.83
CA TRP A 9 1.37 -9.17 11.55
C TRP A 9 0.10 -9.57 12.28
N VAL A 10 -0.68 -10.49 11.70
CA VAL A 10 -1.95 -10.95 12.29
C VAL A 10 -1.72 -11.51 13.69
N PRO A 11 -0.98 -12.60 13.89
CA PRO A 11 -0.75 -13.16 15.24
C PRO A 11 0.00 -12.20 16.16
N TYR A 12 0.85 -11.34 15.61
CA TYR A 12 1.61 -10.36 16.38
C TYR A 12 0.71 -9.29 17.01
N TYR A 13 -0.25 -8.76 16.26
CA TYR A 13 -1.21 -7.79 16.79
C TYR A 13 -2.32 -8.44 17.61
N GLU A 14 -2.73 -9.65 17.29
CA GLU A 14 -3.67 -10.43 18.12
C GLU A 14 -3.09 -10.72 19.51
N ALA A 15 -1.80 -11.03 19.60
CA ALA A 15 -1.10 -11.20 20.89
C ALA A 15 -1.05 -9.90 21.72
N LYS A 16 -1.20 -8.73 21.09
CA LYS A 16 -1.33 -7.42 21.74
C LYS A 16 -2.78 -7.04 22.07
N GLY A 17 -3.73 -7.94 21.83
CA GLY A 17 -5.16 -7.75 22.17
C GLY A 17 -6.00 -7.06 21.09
N TYR A 18 -5.50 -6.92 19.87
CA TYR A 18 -6.25 -6.36 18.75
C TYR A 18 -6.98 -7.45 17.96
N ARG A 19 -8.19 -7.14 17.49
CA ARG A 19 -8.85 -7.93 16.46
C ARG A 19 -8.27 -7.48 15.10
N VAL A 20 -7.69 -8.42 14.35
CA VAL A 20 -7.02 -8.13 13.07
C VAL A 20 -7.82 -8.70 11.92
N LEU A 21 -8.01 -7.91 10.87
CA LEU A 21 -8.65 -8.31 9.63
C LEU A 21 -7.71 -8.02 8.46
N THR A 22 -7.58 -8.98 7.56
CA THR A 22 -6.81 -8.86 6.32
C THR A 22 -7.72 -9.16 5.12
N PRO A 23 -8.68 -8.27 4.80
CA PRO A 23 -9.61 -8.52 3.71
C PRO A 23 -8.86 -8.65 2.39
N ALA A 24 -9.15 -9.72 1.65
CA ALA A 24 -8.65 -9.89 0.30
C ALA A 24 -9.30 -8.85 -0.63
N TYR A 25 -8.56 -8.35 -1.60
CA TYR A 25 -9.14 -7.60 -2.70
C TYR A 25 -9.96 -8.53 -3.60
N PRO A 26 -10.94 -8.01 -4.37
CA PRO A 26 -11.69 -8.85 -5.29
C PRO A 26 -10.77 -9.67 -6.20
N GLY A 27 -10.93 -10.99 -6.20
CA GLY A 27 -10.09 -11.93 -6.93
C GLY A 27 -8.73 -12.29 -6.29
N PHE A 28 -8.41 -11.73 -5.11
CA PHE A 28 -7.19 -12.07 -4.35
C PHE A 28 -7.47 -13.01 -3.16
N ASP A 29 -8.68 -13.52 -3.06
CA ASP A 29 -9.17 -14.42 -2.02
C ASP A 29 -8.82 -15.89 -2.27
N ILE A 30 -7.85 -16.14 -3.13
CA ILE A 30 -7.32 -17.46 -3.47
C ILE A 30 -5.84 -17.55 -3.15
N GLU A 31 -5.32 -18.78 -3.13
CA GLU A 31 -3.90 -19.03 -2.84
C GLU A 31 -2.98 -18.41 -3.89
N VAL A 32 -1.79 -17.98 -3.45
CA VAL A 32 -0.75 -17.36 -4.28
C VAL A 32 -0.45 -18.23 -5.52
N GLU A 33 -0.36 -19.53 -5.31
CA GLU A 33 -0.02 -20.51 -6.35
C GLU A 33 -1.14 -20.61 -7.41
N ALA A 34 -2.40 -20.57 -6.98
CA ALA A 34 -3.55 -20.59 -7.88
C ALA A 34 -3.66 -19.28 -8.68
N LEU A 35 -3.41 -18.13 -8.02
CA LEU A 35 -3.44 -16.84 -8.68
C LEU A 35 -2.33 -16.69 -9.72
N ARG A 36 -1.14 -17.27 -9.47
CA ARG A 36 -0.06 -17.34 -10.47
C ARG A 36 -0.41 -18.14 -11.71
N GLN A 37 -1.16 -19.23 -11.53
CA GLN A 37 -1.62 -20.06 -12.66
C GLN A 37 -2.71 -19.36 -13.49
N ASN A 38 -3.51 -18.52 -12.86
CA ASN A 38 -4.60 -17.79 -13.54
C ASN A 38 -4.62 -16.29 -13.17
N PRO A 39 -3.58 -15.51 -13.53
CA PRO A 39 -3.50 -14.10 -13.17
C PRO A 39 -4.53 -13.22 -13.89
N GLY A 40 -5.15 -13.73 -14.97
CA GLY A 40 -6.15 -12.99 -15.75
C GLY A 40 -7.38 -12.57 -14.95
N ILE A 41 -7.70 -13.25 -13.86
CA ILE A 41 -8.88 -12.92 -13.01
C ILE A 41 -8.77 -11.55 -12.35
N ILE A 42 -7.57 -11.02 -12.16
CA ILE A 42 -7.32 -9.70 -11.53
C ILE A 42 -6.89 -8.63 -12.55
N ALA A 43 -6.72 -8.98 -13.83
CA ALA A 43 -6.11 -8.10 -14.83
C ALA A 43 -6.82 -6.74 -14.98
N ASN A 44 -8.13 -6.72 -14.82
CA ASN A 44 -8.95 -5.51 -14.99
C ASN A 44 -9.46 -4.92 -13.67
N LEU A 45 -9.02 -5.43 -12.51
CA LEU A 45 -9.44 -4.88 -11.23
C LEU A 45 -8.99 -3.42 -11.11
N THR A 46 -9.92 -2.55 -10.76
CA THR A 46 -9.69 -1.11 -10.60
C THR A 46 -9.46 -0.72 -9.14
N VAL A 47 -8.85 0.45 -8.91
CA VAL A 47 -8.71 1.01 -7.56
C VAL A 47 -10.07 1.35 -6.95
N PRO A 48 -11.03 2.01 -7.66
CA PRO A 48 -12.36 2.24 -7.13
C PRO A 48 -13.09 0.98 -6.66
N GLU A 49 -13.13 -0.07 -7.49
CA GLU A 49 -13.75 -1.36 -7.10
C GLU A 49 -13.14 -1.94 -5.83
N THR A 50 -11.81 -1.84 -5.71
CA THR A 50 -11.11 -2.31 -4.52
C THR A 50 -11.45 -1.48 -3.28
N VAL A 51 -11.49 -0.15 -3.43
CA VAL A 51 -11.85 0.77 -2.34
C VAL A 51 -13.29 0.60 -1.92
N ASP A 52 -14.23 0.41 -2.86
CA ASP A 52 -15.64 0.19 -2.56
C ASP A 52 -15.85 -1.15 -1.81
N HIS A 53 -15.14 -2.20 -2.22
CA HIS A 53 -15.15 -3.48 -1.50
C HIS A 53 -14.63 -3.33 -0.05
N LEU A 54 -13.49 -2.66 0.13
CA LEU A 54 -12.90 -2.42 1.46
C LEU A 54 -13.78 -1.51 2.32
N ALA A 55 -14.42 -0.51 1.72
CA ALA A 55 -15.38 0.37 2.41
C ALA A 55 -16.54 -0.46 2.98
N GLY A 56 -17.12 -1.36 2.17
CA GLY A 56 -18.18 -2.26 2.65
C GLY A 56 -17.74 -3.15 3.82
N VAL A 57 -16.49 -3.65 3.80
CA VAL A 57 -15.94 -4.41 4.93
C VAL A 57 -15.85 -3.55 6.19
N ILE A 58 -15.37 -2.30 6.07
CA ILE A 58 -15.21 -1.38 7.21
C ILE A 58 -16.57 -0.96 7.77
N GLU A 59 -17.54 -0.67 6.89
CA GLU A 59 -18.89 -0.26 7.28
C GLU A 59 -19.67 -1.35 8.03
N ALA A 60 -19.32 -2.60 7.81
CA ALA A 60 -19.88 -3.74 8.54
C ALA A 60 -19.27 -3.94 9.94
N LEU A 61 -18.25 -3.16 10.34
CA LEU A 61 -17.65 -3.26 11.66
C LEU A 61 -18.42 -2.44 12.70
N ASP A 62 -18.40 -2.90 13.95
CA ASP A 62 -19.04 -2.23 15.09
C ASP A 62 -18.38 -0.88 15.44
N SER A 63 -17.12 -0.70 15.06
CA SER A 63 -16.34 0.52 15.32
C SER A 63 -15.34 0.81 14.21
N PRO A 64 -14.98 2.10 13.98
CA PRO A 64 -13.98 2.48 12.99
C PRO A 64 -12.62 1.85 13.30
N PRO A 65 -11.99 1.13 12.35
CA PRO A 65 -10.70 0.48 12.57
C PRO A 65 -9.52 1.43 12.40
N ILE A 66 -8.35 1.03 12.90
CA ILE A 66 -7.07 1.48 12.37
C ILE A 66 -6.88 0.79 11.01
N ILE A 67 -6.58 1.57 9.97
CA ILE A 67 -6.35 1.05 8.62
C ILE A 67 -4.87 1.09 8.31
N VAL A 68 -4.28 -0.07 7.99
CA VAL A 68 -2.86 -0.18 7.62
C VAL A 68 -2.77 -0.64 6.17
N GLY A 69 -2.06 0.11 5.34
CA GLY A 69 -1.89 -0.21 3.92
C GLY A 69 -0.43 -0.13 3.47
N HIS A 70 0.03 -1.12 2.70
CA HIS A 70 1.36 -1.16 2.11
C HIS A 70 1.28 -0.95 0.59
N SER A 71 2.20 -0.17 0.03
CA SER A 71 2.31 0.05 -1.41
C SER A 71 1.00 0.61 -2.01
N PHE A 72 0.36 -0.05 -2.97
CA PHE A 72 -0.98 0.34 -3.46
C PHE A 72 -2.05 0.31 -2.36
N GLY A 73 -1.89 -0.52 -1.32
CA GLY A 73 -2.73 -0.46 -0.13
C GLY A 73 -2.67 0.89 0.58
N GLY A 74 -1.58 1.62 0.44
CA GLY A 74 -1.45 3.00 0.93
C GLY A 74 -2.35 4.00 0.20
N ILE A 75 -2.55 3.86 -1.13
CA ILE A 75 -3.58 4.65 -1.86
C ILE A 75 -4.96 4.32 -1.30
N MET A 76 -5.27 3.02 -1.17
CA MET A 76 -6.58 2.57 -0.66
C MET A 76 -6.85 3.14 0.74
N THR A 77 -5.86 3.11 1.63
CA THR A 77 -5.96 3.70 2.97
C THR A 77 -6.27 5.20 2.91
N GLN A 78 -5.56 5.95 2.09
CA GLN A 78 -5.78 7.39 1.93
C GLN A 78 -7.20 7.69 1.40
N LEU A 79 -7.68 6.93 0.41
CA LEU A 79 -9.03 7.06 -0.15
C LEU A 79 -10.12 6.68 0.86
N LEU A 80 -9.91 5.64 1.67
CA LEU A 80 -10.84 5.25 2.73
C LEU A 80 -10.92 6.32 3.83
N LEU A 81 -9.79 6.89 4.24
CA LEU A 81 -9.76 8.01 5.19
C LEU A 81 -10.46 9.25 4.62
N ALA A 82 -10.30 9.54 3.33
CA ALA A 82 -10.98 10.64 2.65
C ALA A 82 -12.51 10.45 2.61
N ARG A 83 -13.00 9.22 2.67
CA ARG A 83 -14.42 8.87 2.83
C ARG A 83 -14.91 8.92 4.28
N GLY A 84 -14.06 9.33 5.23
CA GLY A 84 -14.39 9.36 6.66
C GLY A 84 -14.39 7.99 7.34
N LEU A 85 -13.82 6.97 6.70
CA LEU A 85 -13.69 5.62 7.24
C LEU A 85 -12.39 5.49 8.05
N GLY A 86 -12.44 4.68 9.12
CA GLY A 86 -11.30 4.45 10.01
C GLY A 86 -11.10 5.54 11.08
N CYS A 87 -10.42 5.17 12.17
CA CYS A 87 -10.08 6.08 13.28
C CYS A 87 -8.63 6.58 13.21
N ALA A 88 -7.75 5.87 12.52
CA ALA A 88 -6.39 6.26 12.16
C ALA A 88 -5.95 5.49 10.91
N GLY A 89 -5.01 6.04 10.14
CA GLY A 89 -4.39 5.37 9.02
C GLY A 89 -2.88 5.30 9.15
N VAL A 90 -2.31 4.19 8.70
CA VAL A 90 -0.86 4.04 8.52
C VAL A 90 -0.62 3.54 7.09
N VAL A 91 0.22 4.25 6.37
CA VAL A 91 0.61 3.85 5.02
C VAL A 91 2.12 3.58 5.00
N ILE A 92 2.48 2.41 4.54
CA ILE A 92 3.86 1.92 4.52
C ILE A 92 4.30 1.86 3.07
N ASP A 93 5.38 2.57 2.73
CA ASP A 93 5.92 2.62 1.37
C ASP A 93 4.82 2.85 0.32
N SER A 94 3.96 3.86 0.59
CA SER A 94 2.73 4.09 -0.17
C SER A 94 3.01 4.46 -1.61
N ALA A 95 2.27 3.85 -2.53
CA ALA A 95 2.12 4.42 -3.85
C ALA A 95 1.43 5.80 -3.75
N PRO A 96 1.74 6.74 -4.66
CA PRO A 96 1.27 8.11 -4.57
C PRO A 96 -0.21 8.24 -4.95
N THR A 97 -0.95 9.05 -4.23
CA THR A 97 -2.27 9.56 -4.64
C THR A 97 -2.12 10.64 -5.72
N GLU A 98 -3.20 11.01 -6.39
CA GLU A 98 -3.18 11.97 -7.51
C GLU A 98 -2.50 13.29 -7.12
N GLY A 99 -1.65 13.77 -8.03
CA GLY A 99 -0.95 15.05 -7.89
C GLY A 99 0.48 14.94 -7.36
N VAL A 100 0.90 13.80 -6.85
CA VAL A 100 2.27 13.54 -6.42
C VAL A 100 3.15 13.26 -7.65
N ARG A 101 3.94 14.23 -8.08
CA ARG A 101 4.68 14.21 -9.36
C ARG A 101 6.16 13.86 -9.22
N VAL A 102 6.54 13.25 -8.12
CA VAL A 102 7.93 12.81 -7.89
C VAL A 102 8.10 11.41 -8.49
N THR A 103 9.01 11.28 -9.45
CA THR A 103 9.29 10.03 -10.19
C THR A 103 10.80 9.76 -10.22
N PRO A 104 11.38 9.21 -9.14
CA PRO A 104 12.80 8.86 -9.10
C PRO A 104 13.16 7.78 -10.14
N LEU A 105 14.41 7.77 -10.59
CA LEU A 105 14.88 6.79 -11.58
C LEU A 105 14.76 5.34 -11.10
N SER A 106 14.97 5.09 -9.81
CA SER A 106 14.76 3.75 -9.21
C SER A 106 13.31 3.29 -9.36
N GLN A 107 12.34 4.18 -9.13
CA GLN A 107 10.93 3.90 -9.33
C GLN A 107 10.61 3.56 -10.79
N VAL A 108 11.10 4.38 -11.73
CA VAL A 108 10.89 4.12 -13.18
C VAL A 108 11.46 2.76 -13.56
N ARG A 109 12.68 2.43 -13.10
CA ARG A 109 13.30 1.13 -13.34
C ARG A 109 12.49 -0.02 -12.71
N SER A 110 12.01 0.15 -11.49
CA SER A 110 11.19 -0.86 -10.80
C SER A 110 9.86 -1.11 -11.49
N LEU A 111 9.23 -0.07 -12.05
CA LEU A 111 7.95 -0.17 -12.75
C LEU A 111 8.10 -0.52 -14.24
N PHE A 112 9.32 -0.55 -14.76
CA PHE A 112 9.57 -0.81 -16.18
C PHE A 112 8.94 -2.11 -16.71
N PRO A 113 8.91 -3.24 -15.98
CA PRO A 113 8.21 -4.45 -16.43
C PRO A 113 6.75 -4.22 -16.82
N ALA A 114 6.05 -3.35 -16.07
CA ALA A 114 4.67 -2.97 -16.39
C ALA A 114 4.62 -1.91 -17.51
N LEU A 115 5.52 -0.93 -17.48
CA LEU A 115 5.48 0.24 -18.36
C LEU A 115 6.05 0.01 -19.77
N LYS A 116 6.89 -1.02 -19.97
CA LYS A 116 7.56 -1.31 -21.25
C LYS A 116 6.61 -1.62 -22.41
N ASN A 117 5.38 -2.03 -22.13
CA ASN A 117 4.37 -2.35 -23.11
C ASN A 117 3.01 -1.72 -22.75
N PRO A 118 2.48 -0.77 -23.52
CA PRO A 118 1.16 -0.16 -23.27
C PRO A 118 0.00 -1.16 -23.17
N ALA A 119 0.08 -2.32 -23.86
CA ALA A 119 -0.94 -3.36 -23.75
C ALA A 119 -1.06 -3.95 -22.33
N ASN A 120 -0.04 -3.79 -21.50
CA ASN A 120 -0.05 -4.21 -20.10
C ASN A 120 -1.14 -3.52 -19.28
N ILE A 121 -1.69 -2.40 -19.72
CA ILE A 121 -2.82 -1.74 -19.04
C ILE A 121 -4.03 -2.67 -18.85
N HIS A 122 -4.18 -3.69 -19.72
CA HIS A 122 -5.26 -4.67 -19.67
C HIS A 122 -4.77 -6.07 -19.25
N GLN A 123 -3.56 -6.16 -18.71
CA GLN A 123 -2.94 -7.43 -18.33
C GLN A 123 -2.60 -7.45 -16.83
N ALA A 124 -2.51 -8.64 -16.30
CA ALA A 124 -1.83 -8.83 -15.00
C ALA A 124 -0.32 -8.99 -15.26
N VAL A 125 0.49 -8.17 -14.61
CA VAL A 125 1.96 -8.14 -14.80
C VAL A 125 2.64 -8.68 -13.57
N ALA A 126 3.48 -9.70 -13.75
CA ALA A 126 4.31 -10.27 -12.69
C ALA A 126 5.76 -9.80 -12.80
N PHE A 127 6.44 -9.74 -11.67
CA PHE A 127 7.89 -9.58 -11.60
C PHE A 127 8.58 -10.95 -11.70
N THR A 128 9.70 -11.03 -12.39
CA THR A 128 10.67 -12.10 -12.23
C THR A 128 11.31 -12.03 -10.83
N ALA A 129 12.01 -13.06 -10.40
CA ALA A 129 12.74 -13.04 -9.12
C ALA A 129 13.78 -11.90 -9.06
N GLU A 130 14.45 -11.64 -10.18
CA GLU A 130 15.45 -10.55 -10.29
C GLU A 130 14.80 -9.16 -10.24
N GLU A 131 13.68 -8.97 -10.94
CA GLU A 131 12.91 -7.74 -10.91
C GLU A 131 12.33 -7.48 -9.50
N PHE A 132 11.84 -8.53 -8.84
CA PHE A 132 11.38 -8.47 -7.45
C PHE A 132 12.52 -8.13 -6.49
N HIS A 133 13.68 -8.77 -6.62
CA HIS A 133 14.85 -8.44 -5.81
C HIS A 133 15.21 -6.96 -5.94
N TYR A 134 15.30 -6.44 -7.17
CA TYR A 134 15.63 -5.03 -7.37
C TYR A 134 14.55 -4.08 -6.80
N ALA A 135 13.28 -4.37 -7.05
CA ALA A 135 12.18 -3.45 -6.76
C ALA A 135 11.68 -3.51 -5.31
N PHE A 136 11.66 -4.71 -4.72
CA PHE A 136 11.03 -4.97 -3.41
C PHE A 136 12.02 -5.32 -2.31
N ALA A 137 13.01 -6.17 -2.61
CA ALA A 137 13.81 -6.87 -1.60
C ALA A 137 15.31 -6.70 -1.84
N ASN A 138 15.72 -5.48 -2.22
CA ASN A 138 17.09 -5.15 -2.61
C ASN A 138 18.08 -5.11 -1.44
N THR A 139 17.61 -5.14 -0.22
CA THR A 139 18.45 -5.23 0.99
C THR A 139 18.63 -6.66 1.50
N LEU A 140 17.84 -7.61 0.98
CA LEU A 140 17.98 -9.03 1.32
C LEU A 140 19.09 -9.70 0.50
N SER A 141 19.53 -10.88 0.97
CA SER A 141 20.33 -11.77 0.14
C SER A 141 19.54 -12.23 -1.09
N ALA A 142 20.21 -12.65 -2.15
CA ALA A 142 19.53 -13.19 -3.34
C ALA A 142 18.70 -14.42 -3.02
N GLU A 143 19.15 -15.26 -2.08
CA GLU A 143 18.44 -16.45 -1.61
C GLU A 143 17.16 -16.07 -0.84
N ASP A 144 17.25 -15.18 0.15
CA ASP A 144 16.09 -14.73 0.94
C ASP A 144 15.07 -13.99 0.07
N SER A 145 15.55 -13.14 -0.85
CA SER A 145 14.69 -12.45 -1.82
C SER A 145 13.97 -13.42 -2.74
N SER A 146 14.66 -14.47 -3.21
CA SER A 146 14.04 -15.52 -4.03
C SER A 146 12.99 -16.30 -3.23
N ALA A 147 13.26 -16.62 -1.98
CA ALA A 147 12.30 -17.27 -1.09
C ALA A 147 11.06 -16.39 -0.87
N ALA A 148 11.24 -15.10 -0.62
CA ALA A 148 10.17 -14.14 -0.49
C ALA A 148 9.35 -14.04 -1.80
N TRP A 149 10.00 -13.95 -2.95
CA TRP A 149 9.33 -13.96 -4.24
C TRP A 149 8.51 -15.23 -4.45
N GLN A 150 9.08 -16.40 -4.16
CA GLN A 150 8.38 -17.67 -4.29
C GLN A 150 7.15 -17.76 -3.37
N ARG A 151 7.21 -17.22 -2.17
CA ARG A 151 6.11 -17.30 -1.21
C ARG A 151 4.99 -16.31 -1.47
N TYR A 152 5.32 -15.07 -1.88
CA TYR A 152 4.37 -13.95 -1.83
C TYR A 152 4.10 -13.26 -3.16
N ALA A 153 5.02 -13.31 -4.12
CA ALA A 153 4.86 -12.54 -5.34
C ALA A 153 3.76 -13.10 -6.23
N ILE A 154 2.89 -12.25 -6.69
CA ILE A 154 1.84 -12.50 -7.68
C ILE A 154 1.88 -11.41 -8.74
N ALA A 155 1.20 -11.62 -9.85
CA ALA A 155 0.93 -10.54 -10.79
C ALA A 155 0.09 -9.44 -10.14
N ALA A 156 0.21 -8.22 -10.64
CA ALA A 156 -0.63 -7.09 -10.26
C ALA A 156 -1.39 -6.58 -11.50
N PRO A 157 -2.59 -5.98 -11.35
CA PRO A 157 -3.29 -5.35 -12.45
C PRO A 157 -2.40 -4.26 -13.07
N GLY A 158 -2.16 -4.35 -14.38
CA GLY A 158 -1.29 -3.38 -15.06
C GLY A 158 -1.89 -1.98 -15.11
N ASN A 159 -3.23 -1.86 -15.10
CA ASN A 159 -3.91 -0.58 -14.98
C ASN A 159 -3.56 0.16 -13.69
N TRP A 160 -3.23 -0.54 -12.59
CA TRP A 160 -2.82 0.11 -11.35
C TRP A 160 -1.56 0.96 -11.55
N VAL A 161 -0.60 0.46 -12.31
CA VAL A 161 0.63 1.20 -12.62
C VAL A 161 0.37 2.27 -13.68
N TRP A 162 -0.34 1.93 -14.77
CA TRP A 162 -0.58 2.84 -15.89
C TRP A 162 -1.56 3.96 -15.56
N VAL A 163 -2.73 3.62 -15.03
CA VAL A 163 -3.81 4.59 -14.79
C VAL A 163 -3.55 5.33 -13.48
N TYR A 164 -3.34 4.61 -12.39
CA TYR A 164 -3.30 5.20 -11.05
C TYR A 164 -1.89 5.60 -10.60
N GLY A 165 -0.88 4.86 -11.02
CA GLY A 165 0.51 5.17 -10.70
C GLY A 165 1.16 6.22 -11.61
N LEU A 166 0.74 6.31 -12.88
CA LEU A 166 1.33 7.22 -13.86
C LEU A 166 0.33 8.28 -14.34
N ILE A 167 -0.76 7.89 -15.02
CA ILE A 167 -1.64 8.86 -15.67
C ILE A 167 -2.29 9.81 -14.66
N ALA A 168 -2.82 9.30 -13.56
CA ALA A 168 -3.49 10.10 -12.53
C ALA A 168 -2.59 11.19 -11.95
N ASN A 169 -1.28 10.94 -11.83
CA ASN A 169 -0.34 11.91 -11.27
C ASN A 169 0.04 13.06 -12.21
N PHE A 170 -0.12 12.86 -13.53
CA PHE A 170 0.29 13.85 -14.54
C PHE A 170 -0.88 14.48 -15.31
N LYS A 171 -2.05 13.83 -15.29
CA LYS A 171 -3.26 14.35 -15.93
C LYS A 171 -3.98 15.31 -14.97
N PRO A 172 -4.30 16.53 -15.40
CA PRO A 172 -5.07 17.46 -14.56
C PRO A 172 -6.52 16.99 -14.40
N GLY A 173 -7.11 17.29 -13.25
CA GLY A 173 -8.49 16.98 -12.92
C GLY A 173 -8.60 15.87 -11.88
N HIS A 174 -9.71 15.78 -11.21
CA HIS A 174 -9.93 14.79 -10.16
C HIS A 174 -10.10 13.39 -10.76
N GLN A 175 -9.03 12.62 -10.74
CA GLN A 175 -9.02 11.23 -11.16
C GLN A 175 -9.46 10.32 -9.98
N GLU A 176 -9.53 9.03 -10.22
CA GLU A 176 -10.03 8.04 -9.25
C GLU A 176 -9.17 7.87 -7.98
N THR A 177 -7.93 8.34 -8.01
CA THR A 177 -7.03 8.36 -6.82
C THR A 177 -6.89 9.75 -6.20
N TRP A 178 -7.74 10.69 -6.61
CA TRP A 178 -7.77 12.02 -6.02
C TRP A 178 -8.33 11.99 -4.61
N VAL A 179 -7.73 12.80 -3.74
CA VAL A 179 -8.20 13.10 -2.39
C VAL A 179 -8.19 14.62 -2.17
N ASP A 180 -9.12 15.12 -1.40
CA ASP A 180 -9.03 16.48 -0.90
C ASP A 180 -7.98 16.51 0.22
N TYR A 181 -6.80 17.01 -0.12
CA TYR A 181 -5.69 17.06 0.83
C TYR A 181 -5.90 18.05 1.98
N ASP A 182 -6.82 18.99 1.84
CA ASP A 182 -7.08 20.02 2.83
C ASP A 182 -8.25 19.64 3.77
N GLN A 183 -9.00 18.57 3.44
CA GLN A 183 -10.12 18.14 4.28
C GLN A 183 -9.69 17.61 5.65
N ASP A 184 -10.61 17.70 6.62
CA ASP A 184 -10.47 17.00 7.89
C ASP A 184 -10.71 15.48 7.73
N ARG A 185 -9.87 14.67 8.34
CA ARG A 185 -9.93 13.20 8.30
C ARG A 185 -9.28 12.59 9.54
N ALA A 186 -9.36 11.28 9.71
CA ALA A 186 -8.57 10.60 10.74
C ALA A 186 -7.06 10.83 10.55
N PRO A 187 -6.25 10.82 11.63
CA PRO A 187 -4.80 10.96 11.58
C PRO A 187 -4.15 9.96 10.63
N LEU A 188 -3.07 10.35 9.96
CA LEU A 188 -2.37 9.55 8.97
C LEU A 188 -0.85 9.58 9.19
N LEU A 189 -0.26 8.40 9.35
CA LEU A 189 1.17 8.20 9.37
C LEU A 189 1.64 7.66 8.01
N PHE A 190 2.67 8.28 7.46
CA PHE A 190 3.47 7.72 6.38
C PHE A 190 4.73 7.10 6.95
N ILE A 191 4.98 5.85 6.62
CA ILE A 191 6.23 5.14 6.88
C ILE A 191 6.92 4.91 5.55
N GLY A 192 8.20 5.25 5.45
CA GLY A 192 9.02 5.01 4.26
C GLY A 192 10.27 4.20 4.58
N GLY A 193 10.65 3.28 3.72
CA GLY A 193 11.94 2.59 3.76
C GLY A 193 13.02 3.40 3.04
N GLU A 194 14.15 3.69 3.70
CA GLU A 194 15.24 4.50 3.12
C GLU A 194 15.76 3.93 1.79
N LYS A 195 15.80 2.62 1.66
CA LYS A 195 16.34 1.89 0.50
C LYS A 195 15.26 1.43 -0.49
N ASP A 196 14.04 1.89 -0.33
CA ASP A 196 12.94 1.52 -1.25
C ASP A 196 13.22 2.03 -2.67
N HIS A 197 13.24 1.11 -3.63
CA HIS A 197 13.46 1.45 -5.04
C HIS A 197 12.15 1.72 -5.79
N ILE A 198 11.03 1.11 -5.39
CA ILE A 198 9.76 1.24 -6.11
C ILE A 198 8.92 2.41 -5.60
N MET A 199 8.90 2.65 -4.28
CA MET A 199 8.25 3.80 -3.64
C MET A 199 9.25 4.57 -2.76
N PRO A 200 10.31 5.16 -3.35
CA PRO A 200 11.38 5.80 -2.59
C PRO A 200 10.89 6.84 -1.59
N PRO A 201 11.65 7.13 -0.53
CA PRO A 201 11.31 8.10 0.50
C PRO A 201 10.85 9.45 -0.03
N SER A 202 11.42 9.91 -1.15
CA SER A 202 11.04 11.18 -1.78
C SER A 202 9.59 11.19 -2.26
N VAL A 203 9.05 10.06 -2.71
CA VAL A 203 7.65 9.90 -3.11
C VAL A 203 6.74 10.00 -1.89
N ASN A 204 7.04 9.24 -0.84
CA ASN A 204 6.26 9.23 0.41
C ASN A 204 6.32 10.59 1.13
N LYS A 205 7.50 11.23 1.20
CA LYS A 205 7.66 12.60 1.73
C LYS A 205 6.85 13.62 0.94
N SER A 206 6.83 13.50 -0.39
CA SER A 206 6.04 14.39 -1.26
C SER A 206 4.55 14.18 -1.01
N ASN A 207 4.10 12.91 -0.94
CA ASN A 207 2.70 12.59 -0.68
C ASN A 207 2.25 13.15 0.70
N ALA A 208 3.01 12.91 1.76
CA ALA A 208 2.72 13.44 3.10
C ALA A 208 2.63 14.99 3.11
N ARG A 209 3.51 15.68 2.37
CA ARG A 209 3.52 17.14 2.28
C ARG A 209 2.28 17.75 1.61
N HIS A 210 1.56 17.00 0.78
CA HIS A 210 0.32 17.47 0.18
C HIS A 210 -0.74 17.76 1.25
N TYR A 211 -0.72 17.06 2.38
CA TYR A 211 -1.64 17.24 3.51
C TYR A 211 -1.30 18.40 4.45
N LYS A 212 -0.33 19.25 4.12
CA LYS A 212 0.18 20.32 5.00
C LYS A 212 -0.87 21.33 5.47
N ASN A 213 -1.97 21.50 4.73
CA ASN A 213 -3.05 22.42 5.05
C ASN A 213 -4.23 21.73 5.75
N SER A 214 -4.25 20.39 5.80
CA SER A 214 -5.28 19.65 6.51
C SER A 214 -5.23 19.96 8.00
N PRO A 215 -6.39 20.16 8.68
CA PRO A 215 -6.43 20.26 10.14
C PRO A 215 -6.12 18.91 10.82
N ALA A 216 -6.16 17.80 10.08
CA ALA A 216 -5.85 16.48 10.60
C ALA A 216 -4.34 16.24 10.68
N LEU A 217 -3.89 15.56 11.75
CA LEU A 217 -2.50 15.18 11.90
C LEU A 217 -2.02 14.33 10.73
N THR A 218 -0.88 14.72 10.16
CA THR A 218 -0.12 13.91 9.19
C THR A 218 1.34 13.91 9.60
N GLU A 219 1.91 12.73 9.78
CA GLU A 219 3.32 12.56 10.08
C GLU A 219 4.01 11.65 9.07
N TYR A 220 5.33 11.79 8.97
CA TYR A 220 6.19 10.94 8.15
C TYR A 220 7.34 10.42 9.01
N PHE A 221 7.57 9.12 8.94
CA PHE A 221 8.70 8.45 9.58
C PHE A 221 9.47 7.61 8.56
N GLU A 222 10.81 7.61 8.64
CA GLU A 222 11.67 6.85 7.73
C GLU A 222 12.46 5.82 8.51
N PHE A 223 12.37 4.57 8.08
CA PHE A 223 13.19 3.50 8.61
C PHE A 223 14.48 3.38 7.80
N GLU A 224 15.62 3.58 8.46
CA GLU A 224 16.94 3.44 7.89
C GLU A 224 17.22 1.99 7.48
N GLY A 225 17.90 1.81 6.35
CA GLY A 225 18.31 0.51 5.83
C GLY A 225 17.20 -0.37 5.28
N ARG A 226 15.93 0.08 5.29
CA ARG A 226 14.80 -0.73 4.85
C ARG A 226 14.41 -0.48 3.40
N ASP A 227 14.02 -1.54 2.70
CA ASP A 227 13.50 -1.51 1.34
C ASP A 227 11.96 -1.67 1.32
N HIS A 228 11.39 -1.87 0.14
CA HIS A 228 9.94 -2.02 -0.04
C HIS A 228 9.36 -3.27 0.64
N TRP A 229 10.20 -4.29 0.94
CA TRP A 229 9.79 -5.49 1.66
C TRP A 229 9.75 -5.31 3.18
N THR A 230 9.73 -4.08 3.64
CA THR A 230 9.86 -3.71 5.06
C THR A 230 8.82 -4.37 5.97
N CYS A 231 7.63 -4.69 5.44
CA CYS A 231 6.56 -5.35 6.20
C CYS A 231 6.85 -6.82 6.55
N ALA A 232 7.81 -7.48 5.88
CA ALA A 232 8.09 -8.89 6.11
C ALA A 232 9.60 -9.21 6.11
N ALA A 233 10.47 -8.23 5.86
CA ALA A 233 11.92 -8.38 6.01
C ALA A 233 12.30 -8.56 7.50
N PRO A 234 13.42 -9.22 7.82
CA PRO A 234 13.89 -9.38 9.19
C PRO A 234 13.83 -8.07 9.99
N GLY A 235 13.30 -8.10 11.21
CA GLY A 235 13.05 -6.91 12.06
C GLY A 235 11.82 -6.10 11.64
N TRP A 236 10.88 -6.68 10.89
CA TRP A 236 9.59 -6.09 10.56
C TRP A 236 8.77 -5.70 11.81
N GLU A 237 9.04 -6.35 12.95
CA GLU A 237 8.39 -6.08 14.24
C GLU A 237 8.55 -4.62 14.67
N ALA A 238 9.71 -4.02 14.43
CA ALA A 238 9.94 -2.61 14.76
C ALA A 238 9.04 -1.67 13.93
N VAL A 239 8.76 -2.03 12.68
CA VAL A 239 7.83 -1.28 11.81
C VAL A 239 6.40 -1.47 12.30
N ALA A 240 6.04 -2.71 12.67
CA ALA A 240 4.72 -3.05 13.19
C ALA A 240 4.45 -2.34 14.52
N ASP A 241 5.42 -2.32 15.43
CA ASP A 241 5.30 -1.62 16.72
C ASP A 241 5.12 -0.12 16.53
N HIS A 242 5.97 0.51 15.71
CA HIS A 242 5.86 1.94 15.43
C HIS A 242 4.50 2.30 14.81
N ALA A 243 4.04 1.51 13.85
CA ALA A 243 2.75 1.69 13.20
C ALA A 243 1.59 1.63 14.19
N LEU A 244 1.58 0.59 15.04
CA LEU A 244 0.51 0.37 16.00
C LEU A 244 0.53 1.39 17.14
N GLU A 245 1.70 1.67 17.73
CA GLU A 245 1.87 2.64 18.83
C GLU A 245 1.44 4.04 18.40
N TRP A 246 1.88 4.48 17.21
CA TRP A 246 1.49 5.76 16.67
C TRP A 246 -0.03 5.82 16.41
N ALA A 247 -0.59 4.81 15.74
CA ALA A 247 -2.01 4.78 15.41
C ALA A 247 -2.88 4.74 16.67
N ALA A 248 -2.55 3.90 17.65
CA ALA A 248 -3.29 3.81 18.90
C ALA A 248 -3.25 5.13 19.70
N LYS A 249 -2.10 5.82 19.70
CA LYS A 249 -1.93 7.11 20.38
C LYS A 249 -2.79 8.22 19.76
N HIS A 250 -2.96 8.21 18.45
CA HIS A 250 -3.59 9.30 17.70
C HIS A 250 -4.98 8.96 17.15
N ALA A 251 -5.45 7.71 17.33
CA ALA A 251 -6.77 7.30 16.86
C ALA A 251 -7.88 8.23 17.37
N ARG A 252 -8.78 8.62 16.47
CA ARG A 252 -9.97 9.38 16.85
C ARG A 252 -10.93 8.49 17.62
N THR A 253 -11.30 8.90 18.81
CA THR A 253 -12.40 8.32 19.58
C THR A 253 -13.71 8.85 19.00
N THR A 254 -14.21 8.24 17.95
CA THR A 254 -15.57 8.55 17.45
C THR A 254 -16.50 7.45 17.93
N ALA A 255 -17.35 7.78 18.90
CA ALA A 255 -18.60 7.04 19.01
C ALA A 255 -19.38 7.30 17.71
N ARG A 256 -19.76 6.25 16.97
CA ARG A 256 -20.81 6.39 15.95
C ARG A 256 -22.07 6.86 16.71
N THR A 257 -22.52 8.09 16.46
CA THR A 257 -23.82 8.58 16.90
C THR A 257 -24.92 7.96 16.04
#